data_3a710bd9615d91aa140c02406b51249d
#
_entry.id   3a710bd9615d91aa140c02406b51249d
#
_cell.length_a   1.000
_cell.length_b   1.000
_cell.length_c   1.000
_cell.angle_alpha   90.00
_cell.angle_beta   90.00
_cell.angle_gamma   90.00
#
_symmetry.space_group_name_H-M   'P 1'
#
loop_
_entity.id
_entity.type
_entity.pdbx_description
1 polymer ?
#
loop_
_entity_poly.entity_id
_entity_poly.type
_entity_poly.pdbx_seq_one_letter_code
_entity_poly.pdbx_strand_id
1 'polypeptide(L)'
;MCSLLRERGYTPTWSFPSIGNGRTKKTFTLRKISPERFDNIKQYGKQRNASLNDMFLTAVFRALFAINKPHKNKPMTIAVPTDLWCLMPTKKAETITNLVSTTFASTKYDPTITFDEMLKDISKQMKKKKDIYLGLGQTFVLNNLFRLRYSWIEKLQKGIFKMVYKSGKMHPIVTNVGMVDAKKRHFAEVNVEDGYIITPVNWATSFSMGISSFNKRITMSIAFCEDSYDKRTIELFLDLIMSEFPE
;
A
#
# COMPACT_ATOMS: atom_id res chain seq x y z
N MET A 1 -18.51 15.10 -14.41
CA MET A 1 -17.35 14.77 -15.27
C MET A 1 -16.04 15.39 -14.79
N CYS A 2 -15.99 16.66 -14.35
CA CYS A 2 -14.74 17.30 -13.83
C CYS A 2 -14.17 16.74 -12.53
N SER A 3 -14.96 16.13 -11.64
CA SER A 3 -14.46 15.57 -10.37
C SER A 3 -13.72 14.24 -10.51
N LEU A 4 -14.10 13.44 -11.50
CA LEU A 4 -13.45 12.15 -11.81
C LEU A 4 -12.03 12.30 -12.36
N LEU A 5 -11.73 13.42 -13.00
CA LEU A 5 -10.39 13.72 -13.54
C LEU A 5 -9.46 14.38 -12.51
N ARG A 6 -9.96 14.74 -11.32
CA ARG A 6 -9.14 15.35 -10.26
C ARG A 6 -8.28 14.36 -9.46
N GLU A 7 -8.55 13.07 -9.54
CA GLU A 7 -7.58 12.06 -9.08
C GLU A 7 -6.48 11.83 -10.13
N ARG A 8 -5.84 12.90 -10.56
CA ARG A 8 -4.58 12.78 -11.32
C ARG A 8 -3.59 12.07 -10.42
N GLY A 9 -3.12 10.90 -10.88
CA GLY A 9 -2.00 10.24 -10.23
C GLY A 9 -0.88 11.25 -10.06
N TYR A 10 -0.48 11.47 -8.82
CA TYR A 10 0.63 12.38 -8.53
C TYR A 10 1.87 11.88 -9.27
N THR A 11 2.58 12.78 -9.93
CA THR A 11 3.88 12.42 -10.52
C THR A 11 4.81 11.96 -9.42
N PRO A 12 5.44 10.77 -9.52
CA PRO A 12 6.35 10.30 -8.48
C PRO A 12 7.53 11.28 -8.32
N THR A 13 7.72 11.75 -7.09
CA THR A 13 8.83 12.66 -6.75
C THR A 13 9.96 11.95 -6.02
N TRP A 14 9.73 10.71 -5.60
CA TRP A 14 10.64 9.91 -4.78
C TRP A 14 10.41 8.42 -5.00
N SER A 15 11.29 7.60 -4.46
CA SER A 15 11.18 6.14 -4.40
C SER A 15 11.75 5.63 -3.09
N PHE A 16 11.51 4.38 -2.73
CA PHE A 16 12.23 3.72 -1.63
C PHE A 16 13.72 3.61 -1.99
N PRO A 17 14.65 3.81 -1.04
CA PRO A 17 16.08 3.77 -1.31
C PRO A 17 16.51 2.40 -1.88
N SER A 18 17.25 2.42 -2.97
CA SER A 18 17.78 1.22 -3.61
C SER A 18 19.28 1.29 -3.72
N ILE A 19 19.95 0.11 -3.72
CA ILE A 19 21.40 -0.04 -3.83
C ILE A 19 21.83 -0.45 -5.26
N GLY A 20 20.87 -0.86 -6.09
CA GLY A 20 21.12 -1.32 -7.46
C GLY A 20 19.82 -1.67 -8.18
N ASN A 21 19.93 -2.35 -9.33
CA ASN A 21 18.81 -2.78 -10.17
C ASN A 21 18.80 -4.28 -10.46
N GLY A 22 19.56 -5.08 -9.71
CA GLY A 22 19.62 -6.52 -9.87
C GLY A 22 18.27 -7.19 -9.57
N ARG A 23 18.04 -8.36 -10.16
CA ARG A 23 16.76 -9.09 -10.06
C ARG A 23 16.92 -10.57 -9.74
N THR A 24 18.10 -10.97 -9.25
CA THR A 24 18.47 -12.38 -9.14
C THR A 24 18.26 -12.93 -7.75
N LYS A 25 18.73 -12.28 -6.71
CA LYS A 25 18.68 -12.75 -5.32
C LYS A 25 17.34 -12.39 -4.67
N LYS A 26 16.33 -13.22 -4.90
CA LYS A 26 14.98 -13.01 -4.38
C LYS A 26 14.86 -13.50 -2.94
N THR A 27 14.31 -12.67 -2.07
CA THR A 27 14.05 -12.97 -0.66
C THR A 27 12.78 -12.27 -0.19
N PHE A 28 12.38 -12.49 1.04
CA PHE A 28 11.33 -11.73 1.70
C PHE A 28 11.65 -11.57 3.18
N THR A 29 11.03 -10.57 3.77
CA THR A 29 11.02 -10.38 5.23
C THR A 29 9.60 -10.03 5.69
N LEU A 30 9.32 -10.28 6.95
CA LEU A 30 8.01 -9.99 7.55
C LEU A 30 8.13 -9.58 9.01
N ARG A 31 7.11 -8.87 9.50
CA ARG A 31 6.87 -8.63 10.93
C ARG A 31 5.43 -8.98 11.26
N LYS A 32 5.25 -9.59 12.43
CA LYS A 32 3.94 -9.99 12.94
C LYS A 32 3.58 -9.15 14.15
N ILE A 33 2.33 -8.73 14.21
CA ILE A 33 1.71 -8.05 15.34
C ILE A 33 0.82 -9.07 16.06
N SER A 34 0.98 -9.19 17.38
CA SER A 34 0.18 -10.13 18.18
C SER A 34 -1.31 -9.73 18.21
N PRO A 35 -2.21 -10.65 18.55
CA PRO A 35 -3.62 -10.35 18.69
C PRO A 35 -3.92 -9.24 19.72
N GLU A 36 -3.20 -9.24 20.84
CA GLU A 36 -3.35 -8.25 21.90
C GLU A 36 -2.97 -6.86 21.39
N ARG A 37 -1.83 -6.73 20.76
CA ARG A 37 -1.36 -5.47 20.17
C ARG A 37 -2.24 -5.01 19.00
N PHE A 38 -2.79 -5.96 18.23
CA PHE A 38 -3.79 -5.65 17.20
C PHE A 38 -5.04 -4.98 17.79
N ASP A 39 -5.56 -5.53 18.89
CA ASP A 39 -6.74 -4.95 19.55
C ASP A 39 -6.42 -3.56 20.10
N ASN A 40 -5.22 -3.32 20.66
CA ASN A 40 -4.75 -2.00 21.14
C ASN A 40 -4.66 -0.98 19.98
N ILE A 41 -4.05 -1.36 18.86
CA ILE A 41 -3.96 -0.50 17.66
C ILE A 41 -5.36 -0.14 17.15
N LYS A 42 -6.25 -1.12 17.09
CA LYS A 42 -7.63 -0.91 16.64
C LYS A 42 -8.41 0.02 17.57
N GLN A 43 -8.25 -0.15 18.88
CA GLN A 43 -8.88 0.71 19.88
C GLN A 43 -8.35 2.14 19.81
N TYR A 44 -7.03 2.30 19.70
CA TYR A 44 -6.38 3.60 19.54
C TYR A 44 -6.90 4.37 18.31
N GLY A 45 -6.97 3.70 17.16
CA GLY A 45 -7.53 4.29 15.94
C GLY A 45 -9.00 4.66 16.11
N LYS A 46 -9.82 3.79 16.73
CA LYS A 46 -11.24 4.04 16.97
C LYS A 46 -11.49 5.29 17.84
N GLN A 47 -10.69 5.47 18.89
CA GLN A 47 -10.75 6.67 19.75
C GLN A 47 -10.48 7.97 18.98
N ARG A 48 -9.73 7.89 17.87
CA ARG A 48 -9.36 9.02 17.01
C ARG A 48 -10.16 9.10 15.72
N ASN A 49 -11.26 8.33 15.61
CA ASN A 49 -12.07 8.23 14.39
C ASN A 49 -11.25 7.85 13.13
N ALA A 50 -10.19 7.08 13.31
CA ALA A 50 -9.33 6.58 12.25
C ALA A 50 -9.54 5.08 12.02
N SER A 51 -9.41 4.64 10.77
CA SER A 51 -9.43 3.21 10.44
C SER A 51 -8.07 2.57 10.70
N LEU A 52 -8.04 1.23 10.79
CA LEU A 52 -6.80 0.48 10.89
C LEU A 52 -5.86 0.79 9.69
N ASN A 53 -6.43 0.97 8.50
CA ASN A 53 -5.65 1.35 7.32
C ASN A 53 -5.01 2.75 7.46
N ASP A 54 -5.71 3.71 8.07
CA ASP A 54 -5.16 5.04 8.32
C ASP A 54 -4.00 4.98 9.32
N MET A 55 -4.11 4.11 10.34
CA MET A 55 -3.03 3.84 11.30
C MET A 55 -1.78 3.32 10.59
N PHE A 56 -1.93 2.30 9.72
CA PHE A 56 -0.81 1.76 8.96
C PHE A 56 -0.21 2.78 8.00
N LEU A 57 -1.02 3.54 7.28
CA LEU A 57 -0.51 4.58 6.37
C LEU A 57 0.29 5.64 7.12
N THR A 58 -0.18 6.05 8.31
CA THR A 58 0.54 7.01 9.16
C THR A 58 1.89 6.46 9.58
N ALA A 59 1.94 5.25 10.12
CA ALA A 59 3.18 4.59 10.55
C ALA A 59 4.15 4.41 9.37
N VAL A 60 3.65 4.02 8.21
CA VAL A 60 4.44 3.87 6.97
C VAL A 60 5.04 5.20 6.54
N PHE A 61 4.27 6.31 6.53
CA PHE A 61 4.82 7.63 6.17
C PHE A 61 5.92 8.05 7.12
N ARG A 62 5.74 7.88 8.42
CA ARG A 62 6.75 8.23 9.43
C ARG A 62 8.03 7.40 9.26
N ALA A 63 7.90 6.09 9.06
CA ALA A 63 9.03 5.21 8.77
C ALA A 63 9.75 5.60 7.47
N LEU A 64 9.02 5.93 6.41
CA LEU A 64 9.58 6.40 5.15
C LEU A 64 10.30 7.74 5.31
N PHE A 65 9.80 8.64 6.13
CA PHE A 65 10.47 9.91 6.44
C PHE A 65 11.77 9.67 7.19
N ALA A 66 11.77 8.77 8.16
CA ALA A 66 12.99 8.43 8.92
C ALA A 66 14.10 7.85 8.02
N ILE A 67 13.72 7.02 7.04
CA ILE A 67 14.68 6.42 6.10
C ILE A 67 15.14 7.41 5.03
N ASN A 68 14.21 8.12 4.38
CA ASN A 68 14.51 8.99 3.24
C ASN A 68 15.03 10.37 3.62
N LYS A 69 14.76 10.83 4.85
CA LYS A 69 15.13 12.17 5.36
C LYS A 69 14.88 13.27 4.32
N PRO A 70 13.66 13.41 3.80
CA PRO A 70 13.36 14.39 2.75
C PRO A 70 13.50 15.81 3.28
N HIS A 71 13.63 16.79 2.39
CA HIS A 71 13.56 18.20 2.80
C HIS A 71 12.18 18.53 3.37
N LYS A 72 12.14 19.45 4.35
CA LYS A 72 10.90 19.95 4.95
C LYS A 72 9.90 20.37 3.87
N ASN A 73 8.62 20.07 4.09
CA ASN A 73 7.51 20.35 3.17
C ASN A 73 7.57 19.62 1.81
N LYS A 74 8.52 18.72 1.58
CA LYS A 74 8.50 17.89 0.37
C LYS A 74 7.33 16.91 0.42
N PRO A 75 6.44 16.90 -0.58
CA PRO A 75 5.33 15.95 -0.58
C PRO A 75 5.83 14.55 -0.89
N MET A 76 5.35 13.58 -0.13
CA MET A 76 5.52 12.15 -0.38
C MET A 76 4.15 11.52 -0.59
N THR A 77 4.06 10.60 -1.52
CA THR A 77 2.81 9.95 -1.90
C THR A 77 2.98 8.44 -1.92
N ILE A 78 2.00 7.74 -1.39
CA ILE A 78 1.90 6.27 -1.38
C ILE A 78 0.69 5.89 -2.23
N ALA A 79 0.85 4.89 -3.09
CA ALA A 79 -0.23 4.26 -3.82
C ALA A 79 -0.90 3.20 -2.95
N VAL A 80 -2.21 3.28 -2.82
CA VAL A 80 -3.02 2.38 -1.99
C VAL A 80 -4.03 1.65 -2.88
N PRO A 81 -3.79 0.38 -3.21
CA PRO A 81 -4.78 -0.44 -3.90
C PRO A 81 -6.09 -0.49 -3.12
N THR A 82 -7.19 -0.37 -3.81
CA THR A 82 -8.52 -0.29 -3.23
C THR A 82 -9.46 -1.26 -3.93
N ASP A 83 -10.13 -2.07 -3.14
CA ASP A 83 -11.14 -2.99 -3.61
C ASP A 83 -12.43 -2.23 -3.97
N LEU A 84 -12.86 -2.31 -5.22
CA LEU A 84 -14.10 -1.71 -5.71
C LEU A 84 -15.33 -2.61 -5.54
N TRP A 85 -15.18 -3.86 -5.12
CA TRP A 85 -16.32 -4.72 -4.82
C TRP A 85 -17.20 -4.14 -3.72
N CYS A 86 -16.62 -3.34 -2.82
CA CYS A 86 -17.38 -2.62 -1.78
C CYS A 86 -18.41 -1.63 -2.34
N LEU A 87 -18.29 -1.22 -3.61
CA LEU A 87 -19.23 -0.33 -4.31
C LEU A 87 -20.34 -1.10 -5.04
N MET A 88 -20.21 -2.42 -5.17
CA MET A 88 -21.24 -3.24 -5.79
C MET A 88 -22.45 -3.42 -4.84
N PRO A 89 -23.66 -3.54 -5.34
CA PRO A 89 -24.86 -3.69 -4.50
C PRO A 89 -24.76 -4.84 -3.51
N THR A 90 -24.20 -5.98 -3.91
CA THR A 90 -24.02 -7.17 -3.07
C THR A 90 -22.80 -7.11 -2.19
N LYS A 91 -21.86 -6.16 -2.44
CA LYS A 91 -20.54 -6.04 -1.77
C LYS A 91 -19.73 -7.34 -1.78
N LYS A 92 -19.98 -8.19 -2.76
CA LYS A 92 -19.33 -9.51 -2.94
C LYS A 92 -18.81 -9.65 -4.35
N ALA A 93 -17.74 -10.42 -4.50
CA ALA A 93 -17.28 -10.83 -5.83
C ALA A 93 -18.25 -11.85 -6.45
N GLU A 94 -18.94 -11.47 -7.49
CA GLU A 94 -19.91 -12.32 -8.21
C GLU A 94 -19.31 -12.96 -9.46
N THR A 95 -18.17 -12.45 -9.90
CA THR A 95 -17.48 -12.93 -11.09
C THR A 95 -15.96 -12.90 -10.89
N ILE A 96 -15.23 -13.67 -11.70
CA ILE A 96 -13.77 -13.60 -11.74
C ILE A 96 -13.36 -12.39 -12.58
N THR A 97 -13.33 -11.23 -11.99
CA THR A 97 -12.85 -10.00 -12.64
C THR A 97 -11.99 -9.17 -11.67
N ASN A 98 -11.08 -8.39 -12.24
CA ASN A 98 -10.25 -7.50 -11.46
C ASN A 98 -10.98 -6.17 -11.24
N LEU A 99 -11.52 -5.96 -10.04
CA LEU A 99 -12.12 -4.71 -9.58
C LEU A 99 -11.24 -4.03 -8.52
N VAL A 100 -9.94 -3.97 -8.78
CA VAL A 100 -9.01 -3.20 -7.96
C VAL A 100 -8.68 -1.89 -8.66
N SER A 101 -8.80 -0.80 -7.92
CA SER A 101 -8.31 0.51 -8.33
C SER A 101 -7.17 0.96 -7.42
N THR A 102 -6.59 2.12 -7.71
CA THR A 102 -5.55 2.70 -6.87
C THR A 102 -5.98 4.08 -6.42
N THR A 103 -5.95 4.33 -5.12
CA THR A 103 -6.01 5.67 -4.56
C THR A 103 -4.64 6.07 -4.05
N PHE A 104 -4.43 7.38 -3.81
CA PHE A 104 -3.14 7.89 -3.36
C PHE A 104 -3.31 8.58 -2.02
N ALA A 105 -2.50 8.23 -1.03
CA ALA A 105 -2.33 9.00 0.18
C ALA A 105 -1.10 9.90 0.03
N SER A 106 -1.18 11.15 0.44
CA SER A 106 -0.07 12.09 0.33
C SER A 106 0.05 12.95 1.58
N THR A 107 1.27 13.13 2.05
CA THR A 107 1.57 14.05 3.15
C THR A 107 2.90 14.76 2.91
N LYS A 108 3.11 15.87 3.60
CA LYS A 108 4.37 16.63 3.54
C LYS A 108 5.23 16.27 4.74
N TYR A 109 6.53 16.16 4.52
CA TYR A 109 7.44 15.94 5.62
C TYR A 109 7.51 17.17 6.53
N ASP A 110 7.19 16.97 7.79
CA ASP A 110 7.46 17.91 8.87
C ASP A 110 8.01 17.11 10.06
N PRO A 111 9.24 17.38 10.52
CA PRO A 111 9.85 16.65 11.63
C PRO A 111 9.19 16.94 12.99
N THR A 112 8.36 17.98 13.08
CA THR A 112 7.69 18.37 14.34
C THR A 112 6.29 17.78 14.48
N ILE A 113 5.71 17.23 13.40
CA ILE A 113 4.35 16.68 13.43
C ILE A 113 4.29 15.40 14.25
N THR A 114 3.33 15.33 15.15
CA THR A 114 3.06 14.15 15.97
C THR A 114 2.38 13.05 15.17
N PHE A 115 2.39 11.82 15.70
CA PHE A 115 1.63 10.71 15.11
C PHE A 115 0.14 11.04 14.98
N ASP A 116 -0.45 11.59 16.03
CA ASP A 116 -1.88 11.92 16.08
C ASP A 116 -2.29 13.00 15.08
N GLU A 117 -1.49 14.03 14.92
CA GLU A 117 -1.74 15.09 13.93
C GLU A 117 -1.68 14.53 12.51
N MET A 118 -0.66 13.73 12.19
CA MET A 118 -0.55 13.07 10.89
C MET A 118 -1.68 12.08 10.65
N LEU A 119 -2.07 11.28 11.66
CA LEU A 119 -3.19 10.35 11.60
C LEU A 119 -4.51 11.07 11.29
N LYS A 120 -4.75 12.21 11.94
CA LYS A 120 -5.93 13.04 11.68
C LYS A 120 -5.99 13.52 10.24
N ASP A 121 -4.87 13.99 9.68
CA ASP A 121 -4.79 14.48 8.31
C ASP A 121 -4.98 13.34 7.30
N ILE A 122 -4.33 12.21 7.49
CA ILE A 122 -4.47 11.03 6.64
C ILE A 122 -5.89 10.49 6.69
N SER A 123 -6.48 10.35 7.89
CA SER A 123 -7.85 9.88 8.05
C SER A 123 -8.85 10.80 7.34
N LYS A 124 -8.70 12.12 7.50
CA LYS A 124 -9.53 13.11 6.79
C LYS A 124 -9.40 12.98 5.27
N GLN A 125 -8.17 12.82 4.77
CA GLN A 125 -7.91 12.64 3.36
C GLN A 125 -8.55 11.36 2.81
N MET A 126 -8.38 10.23 3.51
CA MET A 126 -8.91 8.94 3.08
C MET A 126 -10.44 8.88 3.16
N LYS A 127 -11.08 9.49 4.18
CA LYS A 127 -12.54 9.64 4.25
C LYS A 127 -13.07 10.42 3.07
N LYS A 128 -12.51 11.60 2.79
CA LYS A 128 -12.92 12.42 1.64
C LYS A 128 -12.84 11.65 0.31
N LYS A 129 -11.82 10.82 0.14
CA LYS A 129 -11.67 9.98 -1.07
C LYS A 129 -12.70 8.88 -1.15
N LYS A 130 -13.08 8.29 -0.03
CA LYS A 130 -14.17 7.30 0.04
C LYS A 130 -15.51 7.89 -0.38
N ASP A 131 -15.79 9.12 -0.01
CA ASP A 131 -17.03 9.82 -0.34
C ASP A 131 -17.12 10.24 -1.81
N ILE A 132 -15.96 10.42 -2.49
CA ILE A 132 -15.87 10.90 -3.88
C ILE A 132 -15.50 9.77 -4.84
N TYR A 133 -16.15 8.61 -4.76
CA TYR A 133 -15.92 7.50 -5.70
C TYR A 133 -14.46 7.01 -5.76
N LEU A 134 -14.04 6.39 -4.71
CA LEU A 134 -12.78 5.72 -4.46
C LEU A 134 -12.16 5.07 -5.72
N GLY A 135 -11.27 5.78 -6.43
CA GLY A 135 -10.51 5.23 -7.55
C GLY A 135 -11.29 4.98 -8.85
N LEU A 136 -12.60 5.26 -8.94
CA LEU A 136 -13.38 5.05 -10.17
C LEU A 136 -12.87 5.83 -11.37
N GLY A 137 -12.23 6.98 -11.15
CA GLY A 137 -11.62 7.77 -12.23
C GLY A 137 -10.55 6.98 -12.98
N GLN A 138 -9.73 6.24 -12.26
CA GLN A 138 -8.68 5.39 -12.86
C GLN A 138 -9.30 4.20 -13.63
N THR A 139 -10.31 3.56 -13.06
CA THR A 139 -11.04 2.46 -13.73
C THR A 139 -11.71 2.95 -15.01
N PHE A 140 -12.29 4.15 -15.01
CA PHE A 140 -12.88 4.74 -16.22
C PHE A 140 -11.83 4.99 -17.31
N VAL A 141 -10.66 5.52 -16.95
CA VAL A 141 -9.56 5.74 -17.90
C VAL A 141 -9.07 4.41 -18.47
N LEU A 142 -8.83 3.42 -17.61
CA LEU A 142 -8.40 2.08 -18.04
C LEU A 142 -9.44 1.41 -18.96
N ASN A 143 -10.73 1.48 -18.60
CA ASN A 143 -11.81 0.88 -19.43
C ASN A 143 -11.90 1.53 -20.82
N ASN A 144 -11.65 2.82 -20.94
CA ASN A 144 -11.57 3.48 -22.24
C ASN A 144 -10.30 3.11 -23.01
N LEU A 145 -9.16 2.94 -22.31
CA LEU A 145 -7.93 2.45 -22.93
C LEU A 145 -8.08 1.02 -23.46
N PHE A 146 -8.79 0.13 -22.73
CA PHE A 146 -9.02 -1.26 -23.16
C PHE A 146 -9.92 -1.38 -24.42
N ARG A 147 -10.56 -0.30 -24.87
CA ARG A 147 -11.23 -0.25 -26.18
C ARG A 147 -10.24 -0.11 -27.35
N LEU A 148 -8.99 0.26 -27.06
CA LEU A 148 -7.93 0.33 -28.06
C LEU A 148 -7.41 -1.09 -28.39
N ARG A 149 -6.79 -1.23 -29.56
CA ARG A 149 -6.11 -2.49 -29.91
C ARG A 149 -5.01 -2.81 -28.90
N TYR A 150 -4.91 -4.07 -28.50
CA TYR A 150 -3.92 -4.56 -27.52
C TYR A 150 -2.49 -4.08 -27.83
N SER A 151 -2.08 -4.09 -29.09
CA SER A 151 -0.75 -3.63 -29.51
C SER A 151 -0.46 -2.15 -29.18
N TRP A 152 -1.48 -1.29 -29.14
CA TRP A 152 -1.34 0.10 -28.75
C TRP A 152 -1.21 0.22 -27.22
N ILE A 153 -1.99 -0.56 -26.48
CA ILE A 153 -1.94 -0.61 -25.02
C ILE A 153 -0.55 -1.09 -24.59
N GLU A 154 -0.04 -2.15 -25.22
CA GLU A 154 1.30 -2.69 -24.93
C GLU A 154 2.42 -1.65 -25.18
N LYS A 155 2.36 -0.95 -26.31
CA LYS A 155 3.32 0.12 -26.64
C LYS A 155 3.27 1.26 -25.61
N LEU A 156 2.06 1.67 -25.23
CA LEU A 156 1.84 2.71 -24.21
C LEU A 156 2.39 2.28 -22.87
N GLN A 157 2.10 1.07 -22.42
CA GLN A 157 2.61 0.51 -21.16
C GLN A 157 4.14 0.44 -21.19
N LYS A 158 4.74 -0.09 -22.26
CA LYS A 158 6.20 -0.14 -22.40
C LYS A 158 6.84 1.26 -22.34
N GLY A 159 6.19 2.25 -22.96
CA GLY A 159 6.62 3.66 -22.91
C GLY A 159 6.57 4.22 -21.48
N ILE A 160 5.47 4.02 -20.77
CA ILE A 160 5.29 4.46 -19.38
C ILE A 160 6.34 3.78 -18.48
N PHE A 161 6.50 2.46 -18.57
CA PHE A 161 7.50 1.74 -17.78
C PHE A 161 8.91 2.24 -18.07
N LYS A 162 9.27 2.43 -19.33
CA LYS A 162 10.58 2.99 -19.71
C LYS A 162 10.82 4.36 -19.09
N MET A 163 9.80 5.23 -19.09
CA MET A 163 9.88 6.56 -18.48
C MET A 163 10.05 6.48 -16.96
N VAL A 164 9.27 5.62 -16.29
CA VAL A 164 9.35 5.40 -14.84
C VAL A 164 10.73 4.87 -14.45
N TYR A 165 11.24 3.84 -15.14
CA TYR A 165 12.57 3.31 -14.88
C TYR A 165 13.67 4.34 -15.13
N LYS A 166 13.55 5.16 -16.20
CA LYS A 166 14.50 6.23 -16.48
C LYS A 166 14.47 7.33 -15.42
N SER A 167 13.30 7.64 -14.87
CA SER A 167 13.16 8.66 -13.81
C SER A 167 13.75 8.21 -12.47
N GLY A 168 13.87 6.91 -12.24
CA GLY A 168 14.27 6.33 -10.95
C GLY A 168 13.25 6.58 -9.83
N LYS A 169 12.01 6.99 -10.16
CA LYS A 169 11.00 7.39 -9.17
C LYS A 169 9.70 6.61 -9.40
N MET A 170 9.18 6.03 -8.33
CA MET A 170 7.89 5.33 -8.34
C MET A 170 7.26 5.42 -6.95
N HIS A 171 5.95 5.65 -6.90
CA HIS A 171 5.24 5.62 -5.62
C HIS A 171 5.34 4.25 -5.00
N PRO A 172 5.76 4.13 -3.74
CA PRO A 172 5.60 2.91 -2.99
C PRO A 172 4.13 2.50 -2.93
N ILE A 173 3.89 1.22 -2.96
CA ILE A 173 2.56 0.63 -2.88
C ILE A 173 2.39 0.02 -1.49
N VAL A 174 1.32 0.38 -0.79
CA VAL A 174 0.92 -0.26 0.46
C VAL A 174 -0.44 -0.89 0.24
N THR A 175 -0.47 -2.22 0.22
CA THR A 175 -1.69 -3.00 0.02
C THR A 175 -2.12 -3.67 1.31
N ASN A 176 -3.36 -3.45 1.71
CA ASN A 176 -3.98 -4.14 2.83
C ASN A 176 -5.12 -5.01 2.30
N VAL A 177 -4.91 -6.31 2.28
CA VAL A 177 -5.94 -7.28 1.82
C VAL A 177 -6.96 -7.62 2.91
N GLY A 178 -6.79 -7.05 4.11
CA GLY A 178 -7.69 -7.30 5.22
C GLY A 178 -7.55 -8.70 5.83
N MET A 179 -8.67 -9.24 6.26
CA MET A 179 -8.72 -10.53 6.97
C MET A 179 -8.75 -11.70 6.00
N VAL A 180 -7.78 -12.59 6.14
CA VAL A 180 -7.79 -13.91 5.50
C VAL A 180 -8.74 -14.80 6.31
N ASP A 181 -9.86 -15.22 5.69
CA ASP A 181 -10.90 -15.99 6.36
C ASP A 181 -10.44 -17.43 6.63
N ALA A 182 -10.16 -17.73 7.91
CA ALA A 182 -9.73 -19.04 8.36
C ALA A 182 -10.79 -20.12 8.09
N LYS A 183 -12.09 -19.79 8.19
CA LYS A 183 -13.20 -20.74 7.99
C LYS A 183 -13.30 -21.29 6.58
N LYS A 184 -12.75 -20.59 5.60
CA LYS A 184 -12.70 -21.00 4.19
C LYS A 184 -11.44 -21.77 3.81
N ARG A 185 -10.56 -22.04 4.76
CA ARG A 185 -9.24 -22.64 4.55
C ARG A 185 -9.12 -23.94 5.33
N HIS A 186 -10.00 -24.90 5.05
CA HIS A 186 -9.90 -26.26 5.56
C HIS A 186 -9.23 -27.16 4.53
N PHE A 187 -8.24 -27.90 4.96
CA PHE A 187 -7.64 -28.99 4.18
C PHE A 187 -8.02 -30.30 4.86
N ALA A 188 -9.21 -30.82 4.52
CA ALA A 188 -9.82 -31.97 5.17
C ALA A 188 -9.94 -31.75 6.70
N GLU A 189 -9.25 -32.54 7.52
CA GLU A 189 -9.27 -32.46 8.98
C GLU A 189 -8.17 -31.53 9.55
N VAL A 190 -7.34 -30.91 8.68
CA VAL A 190 -6.23 -30.06 9.10
C VAL A 190 -6.70 -28.62 9.29
N ASN A 191 -6.48 -28.09 10.48
CA ASN A 191 -6.71 -26.68 10.79
C ASN A 191 -5.52 -25.81 10.37
N VAL A 192 -5.79 -24.70 9.69
CA VAL A 192 -4.75 -23.73 9.36
C VAL A 192 -4.48 -22.84 10.58
N GLU A 193 -3.26 -22.90 11.09
CA GLU A 193 -2.85 -22.11 12.28
C GLU A 193 -2.43 -20.70 11.94
N ASP A 194 -1.87 -20.48 10.75
CA ASP A 194 -1.38 -19.17 10.30
C ASP A 194 -1.57 -19.01 8.80
N GLY A 195 -1.80 -17.76 8.38
CA GLY A 195 -1.99 -17.41 6.99
C GLY A 195 -1.65 -15.94 6.74
N TYR A 196 -0.84 -15.67 5.73
CA TYR A 196 -0.47 -14.30 5.33
C TYR A 196 -0.21 -14.23 3.83
N ILE A 197 -0.22 -13.02 3.31
CA ILE A 197 0.20 -12.76 1.93
C ILE A 197 1.65 -12.31 1.90
N ILE A 198 2.31 -12.60 0.78
CA ILE A 198 3.60 -12.00 0.43
C ILE A 198 3.40 -11.18 -0.84
N THR A 199 3.96 -9.96 -0.87
CA THR A 199 3.91 -9.11 -2.06
C THR A 199 4.66 -9.75 -3.24
N PRO A 200 4.37 -9.37 -4.48
CA PRO A 200 5.27 -9.64 -5.59
C PRO A 200 6.68 -9.15 -5.28
N VAL A 201 7.69 -9.84 -5.82
CA VAL A 201 9.08 -9.50 -5.57
C VAL A 201 9.40 -8.11 -6.12
N ASN A 202 9.85 -7.22 -5.25
CA ASN A 202 10.25 -5.87 -5.60
C ASN A 202 11.69 -5.83 -6.13
N TRP A 203 11.92 -4.99 -7.12
CA TRP A 203 13.24 -4.56 -7.58
C TRP A 203 13.20 -3.05 -7.87
N ALA A 204 14.33 -2.39 -7.88
CA ALA A 204 14.38 -0.94 -8.11
C ALA A 204 13.75 -0.58 -9.48
N THR A 205 12.82 0.33 -9.50
CA THR A 205 12.33 1.35 -8.57
C THR A 205 11.00 0.97 -7.89
N SER A 206 10.47 -0.24 -8.15
CA SER A 206 9.21 -0.71 -7.60
C SER A 206 9.38 -1.10 -6.13
N PHE A 207 8.50 -0.62 -5.26
CA PHE A 207 8.46 -1.01 -3.86
C PHE A 207 7.01 -1.22 -3.41
N SER A 208 6.74 -2.40 -2.87
CA SER A 208 5.42 -2.73 -2.33
C SER A 208 5.52 -3.43 -0.99
N MET A 209 4.63 -3.09 -0.08
CA MET A 209 4.44 -3.74 1.21
C MET A 209 3.02 -4.28 1.28
N GLY A 210 2.89 -5.53 1.73
CA GLY A 210 1.62 -6.21 1.97
C GLY A 210 1.28 -6.25 3.45
N ILE A 211 0.00 -6.05 3.75
CA ILE A 211 -0.58 -6.20 5.08
C ILE A 211 -1.72 -7.20 4.97
N SER A 212 -1.73 -8.19 5.83
CA SER A 212 -2.81 -9.17 5.96
C SER A 212 -3.06 -9.49 7.42
N SER A 213 -4.26 -9.92 7.75
CA SER A 213 -4.57 -10.41 9.09
C SER A 213 -5.17 -11.81 9.05
N PHE A 214 -4.77 -12.66 9.97
CA PHE A 214 -5.28 -14.01 10.18
C PHE A 214 -5.45 -14.25 11.67
N ASN A 215 -6.63 -14.65 12.12
CA ASN A 215 -6.93 -14.89 13.53
C ASN A 215 -6.46 -13.74 14.45
N LYS A 216 -6.78 -12.49 14.06
CA LYS A 216 -6.36 -11.23 14.72
C LYS A 216 -4.83 -10.98 14.73
N ARG A 217 -4.03 -11.84 14.15
CA ARG A 217 -2.60 -11.59 13.94
C ARG A 217 -2.39 -10.84 12.64
N ILE A 218 -1.73 -9.68 12.69
CA ILE A 218 -1.36 -8.96 11.47
C ILE A 218 0.03 -9.39 11.03
N THR A 219 0.19 -9.59 9.74
CA THR A 219 1.49 -9.78 9.11
C THR A 219 1.73 -8.68 8.09
N MET A 220 2.84 -7.97 8.25
CA MET A 220 3.42 -7.08 7.24
C MET A 220 4.50 -7.84 6.50
N SER A 221 4.51 -7.79 5.17
CA SER A 221 5.45 -8.53 4.33
C SER A 221 6.01 -7.68 3.21
N ILE A 222 7.28 -7.89 2.89
CA ILE A 222 7.97 -7.29 1.75
C ILE A 222 8.82 -8.37 1.11
N ALA A 223 8.55 -8.70 -0.17
CA ALA A 223 9.44 -9.53 -0.97
C ALA A 223 10.28 -8.64 -1.88
N PHE A 224 11.57 -8.91 -2.01
CA PHE A 224 12.49 -8.04 -2.73
C PHE A 224 13.70 -8.80 -3.28
N CYS A 225 14.43 -8.14 -4.19
CA CYS A 225 15.74 -8.60 -4.64
C CYS A 225 16.85 -7.93 -3.82
N GLU A 226 17.71 -8.71 -3.21
CA GLU A 226 18.87 -8.20 -2.43
C GLU A 226 19.88 -7.44 -3.29
N ASP A 227 19.88 -7.68 -4.60
CA ASP A 227 20.68 -6.91 -5.57
C ASP A 227 20.09 -5.51 -5.85
N SER A 228 18.85 -5.25 -5.42
CA SER A 228 18.15 -3.98 -5.57
C SER A 228 17.99 -3.23 -4.25
N TYR A 229 17.74 -3.94 -3.17
CA TYR A 229 17.43 -3.36 -1.86
C TYR A 229 18.27 -3.98 -0.76
N ASP A 230 18.84 -3.15 0.08
CA ASP A 230 19.55 -3.62 1.27
C ASP A 230 18.56 -4.21 2.28
N LYS A 231 18.81 -5.45 2.69
CA LYS A 231 17.95 -6.20 3.63
C LYS A 231 17.83 -5.49 4.97
N ARG A 232 18.93 -4.91 5.49
CA ARG A 232 18.92 -4.19 6.77
C ARG A 232 18.02 -2.95 6.71
N THR A 233 18.02 -2.25 5.58
CA THR A 233 17.14 -1.09 5.36
C THR A 233 15.66 -1.51 5.32
N ILE A 234 15.34 -2.65 4.70
CA ILE A 234 13.98 -3.20 4.70
C ILE A 234 13.54 -3.61 6.11
N GLU A 235 14.39 -4.30 6.85
CA GLU A 235 14.11 -4.70 8.23
C GLU A 235 13.92 -3.49 9.15
N LEU A 236 14.81 -2.50 9.07
CA LEU A 236 14.68 -1.24 9.78
C LEU A 236 13.36 -0.52 9.46
N PHE A 237 12.96 -0.52 8.20
CA PHE A 237 11.68 0.08 7.80
C PHE A 237 10.48 -0.59 8.49
N LEU A 238 10.45 -1.91 8.54
CA LEU A 238 9.39 -2.64 9.23
C LEU A 238 9.45 -2.42 10.75
N ASP A 239 10.64 -2.35 11.33
CA ASP A 239 10.82 -2.10 12.78
C ASP A 239 10.38 -0.68 13.16
N LEU A 240 10.67 0.31 12.31
CA LEU A 240 10.16 1.68 12.48
C LEU A 240 8.64 1.74 12.42
N ILE A 241 8.00 0.99 11.50
CA ILE A 241 6.54 0.90 11.48
C ILE A 241 6.01 0.30 12.79
N MET A 242 6.65 -0.77 13.27
CA MET A 242 6.27 -1.41 14.52
C MET A 242 6.38 -0.47 15.72
N SER A 243 7.40 0.37 15.77
CA SER A 243 7.62 1.31 16.90
C SER A 243 6.62 2.47 16.94
N GLU A 244 5.93 2.76 15.83
CA GLU A 244 4.90 3.81 15.79
C GLU A 244 3.54 3.37 16.39
N PHE A 245 3.35 2.07 16.60
CA PHE A 245 2.10 1.56 17.14
C PHE A 245 2.13 1.48 18.67
N PRO A 246 0.97 1.70 19.34
CA PRO A 246 0.87 1.47 20.79
C PRO A 246 1.20 0.01 21.13
N GLU A 247 1.74 -0.17 22.32
CA GLU A 247 2.07 -1.47 22.92
C GLU A 247 0.79 -2.27 23.24
#